data_646a32e73448766c043ffae8247f711a
#
_entry.id   646a32e73448766c043ffae8247f711a
#
_cell.length_a   1.000
_cell.length_b   1.000
_cell.length_c   1.000
_cell.angle_alpha   90.00
_cell.angle_beta   90.00
_cell.angle_gamma   90.00
#
_symmetry.space_group_name_H-M   'P 1'
#
loop_
_entity.id
_entity.type
_entity.pdbx_description
1 polymer ?
#
loop_
_entity_poly.entity_id
_entity_poly.type
_entity_poly.pdbx_seq_one_letter_code
_entity_poly.pdbx_strand_id
1 'polypeptide(L)'
;MKLSDLLQFDNIIVQCHDNPDADALASGFGVYEYLRMNGKSPRLVYGGRNIIHKSNLVLMVDSLGIPIEHVDFLDNPQLLVTVDCQYGGGNVTFFKAENVAVIDHHRVSGELPAMNRVMSYMGSCATIVWDMLREEGVEINRNLATALYYGLYTDTGEFTEITHSLDRDLRDEADFDNTIVAKFRNANMSLEELDIAATALLGRDYIEEYRLAIVKAGACDPNVLGIISDFVLEVDAIDICMVFSVIKNGVKLSFRSCIKEVSASEMAQEVCRDIGSGGGHYYKAGGFIPMDLLIDSYNVYCKEKDVTPRFQYSSDGTHKRPSDSAIKSLLEERIFDYLNDTKIIYGEDFDTSGFKKVDYKKRPIPMGCIIAKDILPVGCCMGVRTAKGDISTPVSEDTVVIIGEDGSVRILNLDRLNKSFRIYK
;
A
#
# COMPACT_ATOMS: atom_id res chain seq x y z
N MET A 1 8.46 17.75 -9.09
CA MET A 1 9.56 17.18 -9.90
C MET A 1 8.98 16.61 -11.19
N LYS A 2 9.67 16.76 -12.33
CA LYS A 2 9.42 16.08 -13.61
C LYS A 2 10.50 15.04 -13.85
N LEU A 3 10.26 14.09 -14.77
CA LEU A 3 11.32 13.12 -15.15
C LEU A 3 12.50 13.80 -15.84
N SER A 4 12.26 14.87 -16.60
CA SER A 4 13.31 15.68 -17.24
C SER A 4 14.28 16.33 -16.25
N ASP A 5 13.86 16.57 -14.99
CA ASP A 5 14.75 17.09 -13.94
C ASP A 5 15.86 16.10 -13.58
N LEU A 6 15.67 14.80 -13.84
CA LEU A 6 16.66 13.76 -13.58
C LEU A 6 17.80 13.74 -14.61
N LEU A 7 17.58 14.27 -15.81
CA LEU A 7 18.52 14.20 -16.93
C LEU A 7 19.80 15.05 -16.74
N GLN A 8 19.82 15.94 -15.75
CA GLN A 8 21.01 16.72 -15.42
C GLN A 8 22.12 15.90 -14.75
N PHE A 9 21.83 14.66 -14.33
CA PHE A 9 22.78 13.76 -13.68
C PHE A 9 23.27 12.67 -14.64
N ASP A 10 24.46 12.10 -14.41
CA ASP A 10 25.04 11.06 -15.27
C ASP A 10 25.06 9.67 -14.60
N ASN A 11 25.53 9.57 -13.35
CA ASN A 11 25.55 8.33 -12.59
C ASN A 11 24.23 8.20 -11.81
N ILE A 12 23.20 7.63 -12.46
CA ILE A 12 21.84 7.54 -11.93
C ILE A 12 21.51 6.09 -11.57
N ILE A 13 21.07 5.90 -10.34
CA ILE A 13 20.53 4.62 -9.85
C ILE A 13 19.04 4.79 -9.56
N VAL A 14 18.22 3.89 -10.04
CA VAL A 14 16.79 3.76 -9.66
C VAL A 14 16.68 2.61 -8.68
N GLN A 15 16.15 2.86 -7.49
CA GLN A 15 16.06 1.89 -6.39
C GLN A 15 14.61 1.62 -6.04
N CYS A 16 14.21 0.34 -6.09
CA CYS A 16 12.99 -0.18 -5.51
C CYS A 16 13.16 -0.47 -4.01
N HIS A 17 12.06 -0.69 -3.28
CA HIS A 17 12.15 -1.18 -1.89
C HIS A 17 12.72 -2.62 -1.82
N ASP A 18 13.10 -3.07 -0.61
CA ASP A 18 13.90 -4.30 -0.39
C ASP A 18 13.19 -5.61 -0.75
N ASN A 19 11.88 -5.63 -0.82
CA ASN A 19 11.10 -6.78 -1.30
C ASN A 19 10.19 -6.31 -2.42
N PRO A 20 10.74 -6.00 -3.62
CA PRO A 20 9.98 -5.39 -4.68
C PRO A 20 8.76 -6.22 -5.05
N ASP A 21 7.62 -5.57 -5.13
CA ASP A 21 6.41 -6.12 -5.70
C ASP A 21 6.21 -5.68 -7.15
N ALA A 22 5.06 -5.92 -7.72
CA ALA A 22 4.82 -5.60 -9.12
C ALA A 22 4.74 -4.09 -9.37
N ASP A 23 4.29 -3.29 -8.38
CA ASP A 23 4.22 -1.84 -8.51
C ASP A 23 5.63 -1.21 -8.46
N ALA A 24 6.46 -1.62 -7.50
CA ALA A 24 7.85 -1.20 -7.44
C ALA A 24 8.63 -1.56 -8.71
N LEU A 25 8.47 -2.80 -9.23
CA LEU A 25 9.10 -3.24 -10.47
C LEU A 25 8.65 -2.41 -11.68
N ALA A 26 7.35 -2.18 -11.81
CA ALA A 26 6.79 -1.40 -12.91
C ALA A 26 7.25 0.05 -12.88
N SER A 27 7.19 0.67 -11.71
CA SER A 27 7.60 2.06 -11.47
C SER A 27 9.09 2.26 -11.72
N GLY A 28 9.91 1.36 -11.20
CA GLY A 28 11.36 1.36 -11.46
C GLY A 28 11.69 1.18 -12.93
N PHE A 29 11.02 0.26 -13.61
CA PHE A 29 11.20 0.04 -15.03
C PHE A 29 10.80 1.26 -15.87
N GLY A 30 9.72 1.94 -15.51
CA GLY A 30 9.28 3.17 -16.18
C GLY A 30 10.31 4.29 -16.10
N VAL A 31 10.85 4.55 -14.92
CA VAL A 31 11.91 5.57 -14.74
C VAL A 31 13.20 5.15 -15.44
N TYR A 32 13.58 3.88 -15.35
CA TYR A 32 14.75 3.33 -16.05
C TYR A 32 14.63 3.51 -17.57
N GLU A 33 13.53 3.12 -18.19
CA GLU A 33 13.31 3.25 -19.63
C GLU A 33 13.31 4.71 -20.08
N TYR A 34 12.70 5.63 -19.32
CA TYR A 34 12.75 7.05 -19.61
C TYR A 34 14.20 7.56 -19.69
N LEU A 35 15.01 7.26 -18.68
CA LEU A 35 16.41 7.67 -18.61
C LEU A 35 17.21 7.08 -19.78
N ARG A 36 17.00 5.80 -20.09
CA ARG A 36 17.66 5.11 -21.21
C ARG A 36 17.31 5.73 -22.56
N MET A 37 16.02 6.03 -22.79
CA MET A 37 15.55 6.67 -24.03
C MET A 37 16.18 8.06 -24.22
N ASN A 38 16.53 8.74 -23.12
CA ASN A 38 17.18 10.04 -23.15
C ASN A 38 18.73 9.96 -23.09
N GLY A 39 19.31 8.80 -23.46
CA GLY A 39 20.76 8.62 -23.61
C GLY A 39 21.55 8.47 -22.30
N LYS A 40 20.85 8.26 -21.17
CA LYS A 40 21.50 7.94 -19.90
C LYS A 40 21.76 6.43 -19.78
N SER A 41 22.64 6.04 -18.87
CA SER A 41 22.97 4.65 -18.56
C SER A 41 22.60 4.34 -17.10
N PRO A 42 21.29 4.33 -16.76
CA PRO A 42 20.87 4.07 -15.39
C PRO A 42 21.06 2.60 -15.03
N ARG A 43 21.09 2.31 -13.72
CA ARG A 43 20.89 0.96 -13.19
C ARG A 43 19.58 0.94 -12.41
N LEU A 44 18.84 -0.18 -12.51
CA LEU A 44 17.65 -0.46 -11.72
C LEU A 44 18.02 -1.50 -10.67
N VAL A 45 17.87 -1.17 -9.39
CA VAL A 45 18.36 -2.00 -8.29
C VAL A 45 17.37 -2.12 -7.15
N TYR A 46 17.59 -3.11 -6.30
CA TYR A 46 16.97 -3.22 -4.98
C TYR A 46 17.98 -3.82 -3.99
N GLY A 47 17.78 -3.56 -2.71
CA GLY A 47 18.63 -4.08 -1.62
C GLY A 47 17.92 -5.13 -0.79
N GLY A 48 18.35 -5.27 0.48
CA GLY A 48 17.74 -6.16 1.46
C GLY A 48 18.26 -7.60 1.41
N ARG A 49 17.66 -8.46 2.23
CA ARG A 49 18.13 -9.84 2.41
C ARG A 49 17.54 -10.85 1.43
N ASN A 50 16.43 -10.51 0.82
CA ASN A 50 15.65 -11.43 0.01
C ASN A 50 15.87 -11.14 -1.48
N ILE A 51 16.08 -12.18 -2.26
CA ILE A 51 16.10 -12.11 -3.71
C ILE A 51 14.69 -12.34 -4.23
N ILE A 52 14.30 -11.65 -5.31
CA ILE A 52 13.02 -11.89 -6.00
C ILE A 52 12.93 -13.37 -6.39
N HIS A 53 11.98 -14.10 -5.82
CA HIS A 53 11.75 -15.52 -6.07
C HIS A 53 10.29 -15.86 -6.34
N LYS A 54 9.39 -14.92 -6.08
CA LYS A 54 7.96 -15.11 -6.33
C LYS A 54 7.70 -15.30 -7.83
N SER A 55 7.02 -16.39 -8.19
CA SER A 55 6.90 -16.83 -9.57
C SER A 55 6.34 -15.77 -10.53
N ASN A 56 5.31 -15.03 -10.10
CA ASN A 56 4.74 -13.97 -10.95
C ASN A 56 5.71 -12.79 -11.16
N LEU A 57 6.53 -12.45 -10.16
CA LEU A 57 7.52 -11.37 -10.28
C LEU A 57 8.72 -11.80 -11.14
N VAL A 58 9.18 -13.04 -10.96
CA VAL A 58 10.22 -13.63 -11.85
C VAL A 58 9.73 -13.64 -13.30
N LEU A 59 8.51 -14.11 -13.55
CA LEU A 59 7.90 -14.07 -14.87
C LEU A 59 7.75 -12.65 -15.42
N MET A 60 7.41 -11.67 -14.57
CA MET A 60 7.32 -10.26 -14.96
C MET A 60 8.68 -9.72 -15.40
N VAL A 61 9.72 -9.95 -14.61
CA VAL A 61 11.10 -9.55 -14.92
C VAL A 61 11.55 -10.17 -16.24
N ASP A 62 11.40 -11.49 -16.37
CA ASP A 62 11.87 -12.23 -17.57
C ASP A 62 11.07 -11.89 -18.83
N SER A 63 9.73 -11.88 -18.73
CA SER A 63 8.87 -11.68 -19.90
C SER A 63 8.89 -10.26 -20.44
N LEU A 64 9.08 -9.26 -19.57
CA LEU A 64 9.11 -7.85 -19.96
C LEU A 64 10.53 -7.30 -20.13
N GLY A 65 11.54 -8.08 -19.76
CA GLY A 65 12.95 -7.71 -19.86
C GLY A 65 13.35 -6.60 -18.89
N ILE A 66 12.84 -6.65 -17.65
CA ILE A 66 13.14 -5.66 -16.61
C ILE A 66 14.57 -5.89 -16.10
N PRO A 67 15.51 -4.95 -16.26
CA PRO A 67 16.92 -5.17 -15.93
C PRO A 67 17.21 -4.86 -14.44
N ILE A 68 16.43 -5.47 -13.53
CA ILE A 68 16.59 -5.25 -12.09
C ILE A 68 17.69 -6.11 -11.48
N GLU A 69 18.51 -5.51 -10.63
CA GLU A 69 19.64 -6.14 -9.97
C GLU A 69 19.49 -6.10 -8.45
N HIS A 70 19.77 -7.23 -7.76
CA HIS A 70 19.96 -7.20 -6.32
C HIS A 70 21.38 -6.73 -5.97
N VAL A 71 21.49 -5.77 -5.04
CA VAL A 71 22.79 -5.20 -4.65
C VAL A 71 22.87 -5.05 -3.12
N ASP A 72 24.04 -5.39 -2.58
CA ASP A 72 24.37 -5.16 -1.16
C ASP A 72 25.04 -3.81 -0.93
N PHE A 73 25.58 -3.20 -1.98
CA PHE A 73 26.37 -1.96 -1.92
C PHE A 73 26.24 -1.15 -3.20
N LEU A 74 26.29 0.18 -3.05
CA LEU A 74 26.41 1.14 -4.16
C LEU A 74 27.57 2.11 -3.89
N ASP A 75 28.33 2.42 -4.94
CA ASP A 75 29.45 3.35 -4.87
C ASP A 75 28.98 4.79 -5.08
N ASN A 76 28.35 5.35 -4.06
CA ASN A 76 27.90 6.75 -3.92
C ASN A 76 27.45 7.39 -5.26
N PRO A 77 26.30 6.98 -5.82
CA PRO A 77 25.81 7.50 -7.10
C PRO A 77 25.57 9.02 -7.03
N GLN A 78 25.68 9.69 -8.16
CA GLN A 78 25.38 11.12 -8.27
C GLN A 78 23.91 11.41 -8.00
N LEU A 79 23.02 10.50 -8.44
CA LEU A 79 21.59 10.54 -8.15
C LEU A 79 21.06 9.15 -7.80
N LEU A 80 20.35 9.05 -6.70
CA LEU A 80 19.54 7.89 -6.32
C LEU A 80 18.06 8.29 -6.41
N VAL A 81 17.31 7.59 -7.25
CA VAL A 81 15.85 7.76 -7.38
C VAL A 81 15.18 6.58 -6.69
N THR A 82 14.55 6.80 -5.55
CA THR A 82 13.72 5.75 -4.93
C THR A 82 12.33 5.77 -5.54
N VAL A 83 11.79 4.59 -5.84
CA VAL A 83 10.45 4.40 -6.40
C VAL A 83 9.64 3.47 -5.51
N ASP A 84 8.38 3.82 -5.32
CA ASP A 84 7.43 3.08 -4.48
C ASP A 84 7.90 2.91 -3.02
N CYS A 85 8.75 3.81 -2.59
CA CYS A 85 9.24 3.93 -1.22
C CYS A 85 9.89 5.30 -0.98
N GLN A 86 9.97 5.69 0.29
CA GLN A 86 10.65 6.93 0.69
C GLN A 86 12.07 6.63 1.14
N TYR A 87 13.01 7.47 0.70
CA TYR A 87 14.42 7.34 1.07
C TYR A 87 14.62 7.34 2.59
N GLY A 88 15.30 6.31 3.10
CA GLY A 88 15.48 6.09 4.53
C GLY A 88 14.24 5.50 5.24
N GLY A 89 13.21 5.10 4.51
CA GLY A 89 12.07 4.35 5.04
C GLY A 89 12.45 2.96 5.55
N GLY A 90 11.59 2.37 6.39
CA GLY A 90 11.87 1.08 7.04
C GLY A 90 11.86 -0.13 6.11
N ASN A 91 11.42 0.03 4.86
CA ASN A 91 11.30 -1.01 3.84
C ASN A 91 12.32 -0.89 2.70
N VAL A 92 13.29 0.01 2.81
CA VAL A 92 14.31 0.26 1.79
C VAL A 92 15.70 0.32 2.40
N THR A 93 16.66 -0.41 1.82
CA THR A 93 18.05 -0.35 2.22
C THR A 93 18.62 1.05 1.95
N PHE A 94 19.20 1.64 3.00
CA PHE A 94 19.81 2.94 2.90
C PHE A 94 21.15 2.87 2.13
N PHE A 95 21.15 3.43 0.92
CA PHE A 95 22.37 3.67 0.18
C PHE A 95 22.70 5.17 0.15
N LYS A 96 23.95 5.51 0.46
CA LYS A 96 24.40 6.89 0.39
C LYS A 96 24.48 7.36 -1.07
N ALA A 97 23.99 8.58 -1.35
CA ALA A 97 24.06 9.21 -2.66
C ALA A 97 24.36 10.70 -2.51
N GLU A 98 24.87 11.35 -3.57
CA GLU A 98 25.09 12.81 -3.57
C GLU A 98 23.77 13.58 -3.62
N ASN A 99 22.81 13.10 -4.41
CA ASN A 99 21.47 13.64 -4.54
C ASN A 99 20.44 12.52 -4.47
N VAL A 100 19.22 12.84 -3.99
CA VAL A 100 18.13 11.90 -3.86
C VAL A 100 16.87 12.48 -4.50
N ALA A 101 16.15 11.63 -5.23
CA ALA A 101 14.80 11.89 -5.71
C ALA A 101 13.85 10.78 -5.21
N VAL A 102 12.60 11.12 -5.00
CA VAL A 102 11.56 10.18 -4.51
C VAL A 102 10.33 10.25 -5.40
N ILE A 103 9.87 9.09 -5.89
CA ILE A 103 8.58 8.92 -6.57
C ILE A 103 7.81 7.87 -5.78
N ASP A 104 6.68 8.25 -5.17
CA ASP A 104 6.00 7.35 -4.24
C ASP A 104 4.51 7.70 -4.09
N HIS A 105 3.68 6.71 -3.76
CA HIS A 105 2.27 6.89 -3.47
C HIS A 105 1.89 6.64 -2.00
N HIS A 106 2.83 6.26 -1.17
CA HIS A 106 2.60 6.04 0.26
C HIS A 106 2.46 7.37 1.03
N ARG A 107 1.86 7.29 2.22
CA ARG A 107 1.79 8.45 3.14
C ARG A 107 3.19 8.92 3.51
N VAL A 108 3.38 10.23 3.48
CA VAL A 108 4.65 10.85 3.89
C VAL A 108 4.90 10.57 5.37
N SER A 109 6.03 9.90 5.67
CA SER A 109 6.42 9.51 7.03
C SER A 109 7.56 10.34 7.62
N GLY A 110 8.20 11.20 6.82
CA GLY A 110 9.35 12.01 7.23
C GLY A 110 9.57 13.22 6.33
N GLU A 111 10.74 13.81 6.37
CA GLU A 111 11.14 14.89 5.45
C GLU A 111 11.44 14.31 4.06
N LEU A 112 10.82 14.87 3.04
CA LEU A 112 11.07 14.50 1.65
C LEU A 112 12.24 15.32 1.09
N PRO A 113 13.07 14.75 0.20
CA PRO A 113 14.07 15.51 -0.52
C PRO A 113 13.42 16.57 -1.41
N ALA A 114 14.18 17.59 -1.82
CA ALA A 114 13.66 18.67 -2.69
C ALA A 114 13.13 18.13 -4.04
N MET A 115 13.77 17.08 -4.57
CA MET A 115 13.30 16.38 -5.76
C MET A 115 12.35 15.24 -5.34
N ASN A 116 11.06 15.48 -5.41
CA ASN A 116 10.07 14.45 -5.13
C ASN A 116 8.81 14.59 -5.99
N ARG A 117 8.10 13.48 -6.17
CA ARG A 117 6.74 13.38 -6.70
C ARG A 117 6.00 12.36 -5.85
N VAL A 118 5.51 12.78 -4.69
CA VAL A 118 4.77 11.91 -3.76
C VAL A 118 3.29 12.29 -3.80
N MET A 119 2.44 11.30 -4.13
CA MET A 119 1.01 11.50 -4.33
C MET A 119 0.21 10.40 -3.62
N SER A 120 0.06 10.52 -2.30
CA SER A 120 -0.54 9.50 -1.42
C SER A 120 -2.04 9.21 -1.62
N TYR A 121 -2.65 9.82 -2.61
CA TYR A 121 -4.02 9.57 -3.05
C TYR A 121 -4.11 8.77 -4.36
N MET A 122 -2.98 8.38 -4.95
CA MET A 122 -2.92 7.47 -6.09
C MET A 122 -3.04 6.03 -5.63
N GLY A 123 -3.63 5.20 -6.46
CA GLY A 123 -3.78 3.78 -6.20
C GLY A 123 -2.47 3.00 -6.34
N SER A 124 -1.49 3.53 -7.10
CA SER A 124 -0.17 2.92 -7.27
C SER A 124 0.89 3.94 -7.66
N CYS A 125 2.15 3.61 -7.41
CA CYS A 125 3.30 4.37 -7.90
C CYS A 125 3.42 4.26 -9.43
N ALA A 126 3.03 3.12 -10.03
CA ALA A 126 2.96 2.92 -11.47
C ALA A 126 2.07 3.96 -12.17
N THR A 127 0.96 4.36 -11.55
CA THR A 127 0.11 5.44 -12.06
C THR A 127 0.86 6.77 -12.11
N ILE A 128 1.62 7.09 -11.07
CA ILE A 128 2.41 8.33 -11.00
C ILE A 128 3.46 8.34 -12.11
N VAL A 129 4.19 7.24 -12.28
CA VAL A 129 5.23 7.10 -13.31
C VAL A 129 4.61 7.17 -14.72
N TRP A 130 3.47 6.51 -14.94
CA TRP A 130 2.75 6.58 -16.22
C TRP A 130 2.31 8.01 -16.56
N ASP A 131 1.78 8.76 -15.60
CA ASP A 131 1.41 10.18 -15.78
C ASP A 131 2.63 11.05 -16.09
N MET A 132 3.74 10.84 -15.35
CA MET A 132 4.99 11.55 -15.60
C MET A 132 5.57 11.26 -17.00
N LEU A 133 5.49 10.03 -17.50
CA LEU A 133 5.90 9.66 -18.86
C LEU A 133 5.04 10.38 -19.92
N ARG A 134 3.73 10.47 -19.68
CA ARG A 134 2.82 11.21 -20.56
C ARG A 134 3.07 12.72 -20.54
N GLU A 135 3.34 13.31 -19.36
CA GLU A 135 3.74 14.71 -19.22
C GLU A 135 4.97 15.06 -20.09
N GLU A 136 5.90 14.11 -20.25
CA GLU A 136 7.11 14.25 -21.09
C GLU A 136 6.88 13.86 -22.57
N GLY A 137 5.68 13.44 -22.94
CA GLY A 137 5.35 13.04 -24.31
C GLY A 137 6.02 11.76 -24.78
N VAL A 138 6.34 10.86 -23.86
CA VAL A 138 7.00 9.57 -24.15
C VAL A 138 6.03 8.61 -24.80
N GLU A 139 6.44 7.97 -25.89
CA GLU A 139 5.73 6.82 -26.45
C GLU A 139 6.00 5.59 -25.59
N ILE A 140 4.96 5.17 -24.84
CA ILE A 140 5.04 4.03 -23.93
C ILE A 140 4.88 2.75 -24.75
N ASN A 141 5.95 1.94 -24.84
CA ASN A 141 5.88 0.66 -25.55
C ASN A 141 5.05 -0.36 -24.77
N ARG A 142 4.61 -1.42 -25.46
CA ARG A 142 3.69 -2.42 -24.93
C ARG A 142 4.22 -3.17 -23.69
N ASN A 143 5.52 -3.44 -23.62
CA ASN A 143 6.11 -4.10 -22.44
C ASN A 143 6.04 -3.20 -21.21
N LEU A 144 6.38 -1.92 -21.37
CA LEU A 144 6.30 -0.94 -20.31
C LEU A 144 4.83 -0.69 -19.89
N ALA A 145 3.92 -0.55 -20.87
CA ALA A 145 2.50 -0.43 -20.59
C ALA A 145 1.95 -1.65 -19.82
N THR A 146 2.41 -2.87 -20.19
CA THR A 146 2.03 -4.11 -19.48
C THR A 146 2.55 -4.12 -18.04
N ALA A 147 3.79 -3.66 -17.83
CA ALA A 147 4.36 -3.55 -16.47
C ALA A 147 3.55 -2.58 -15.61
N LEU A 148 3.32 -1.35 -16.09
CA LEU A 148 2.59 -0.31 -15.36
C LEU A 148 1.14 -0.72 -15.07
N TYR A 149 0.47 -1.34 -16.06
CA TYR A 149 -0.87 -1.88 -15.86
C TYR A 149 -0.92 -2.95 -14.77
N TYR A 150 0.06 -3.88 -14.77
CA TYR A 150 0.10 -4.97 -13.78
C TYR A 150 0.48 -4.45 -12.39
N GLY A 151 1.34 -3.43 -12.29
CA GLY A 151 1.62 -2.73 -11.03
C GLY A 151 0.35 -2.15 -10.41
N LEU A 152 -0.41 -1.35 -11.17
CA LEU A 152 -1.70 -0.81 -10.73
C LEU A 152 -2.69 -1.93 -10.37
N TYR A 153 -2.78 -2.98 -11.19
CA TYR A 153 -3.68 -4.12 -10.97
C TYR A 153 -3.45 -4.79 -9.61
N THR A 154 -2.19 -5.05 -9.26
CA THR A 154 -1.86 -5.74 -8.01
C THR A 154 -2.05 -4.85 -6.79
N ASP A 155 -1.63 -3.60 -6.88
CA ASP A 155 -1.62 -2.70 -5.73
C ASP A 155 -3.01 -2.18 -5.36
N THR A 156 -3.91 -2.12 -6.34
CA THR A 156 -5.31 -1.73 -6.13
C THR A 156 -6.27 -2.92 -5.93
N GLY A 157 -5.76 -4.10 -5.61
CA GLY A 157 -6.60 -5.29 -5.43
C GLY A 157 -7.48 -5.56 -6.65
N GLU A 158 -6.87 -5.81 -7.79
CA GLU A 158 -7.57 -6.08 -9.06
C GLU A 158 -8.51 -4.93 -9.49
N PHE A 159 -8.07 -3.68 -9.28
CA PHE A 159 -8.81 -2.43 -9.54
C PHE A 159 -10.00 -2.15 -8.62
N THR A 160 -10.20 -2.94 -7.58
CA THR A 160 -11.30 -2.71 -6.63
C THR A 160 -11.06 -1.48 -5.75
N GLU A 161 -9.82 -1.09 -5.55
CA GLU A 161 -9.39 0.01 -4.67
C GLU A 161 -8.90 1.26 -5.44
N ILE A 162 -9.30 1.45 -6.70
CA ILE A 162 -8.96 2.66 -7.45
C ILE A 162 -9.50 3.90 -6.73
N THR A 163 -8.60 4.87 -6.46
CA THR A 163 -8.91 6.08 -5.69
C THR A 163 -8.90 7.35 -6.52
N HIS A 164 -8.20 7.37 -7.66
CA HIS A 164 -8.03 8.55 -8.48
C HIS A 164 -8.39 8.32 -9.96
N SER A 165 -8.69 9.40 -10.69
CA SER A 165 -9.02 9.32 -12.11
C SER A 165 -7.85 8.85 -12.98
N LEU A 166 -6.62 9.21 -12.63
CA LEU A 166 -5.42 8.75 -13.34
C LEU A 166 -5.21 7.25 -13.26
N ASP A 167 -5.61 6.59 -12.16
CA ASP A 167 -5.61 5.12 -12.06
C ASP A 167 -6.54 4.50 -13.09
N ARG A 168 -7.71 5.11 -13.31
CA ARG A 168 -8.63 4.69 -14.37
C ARG A 168 -8.04 4.93 -15.75
N ASP A 169 -7.37 6.06 -15.95
CA ASP A 169 -6.76 6.39 -17.23
C ASP A 169 -5.67 5.37 -17.58
N LEU A 170 -4.81 5.02 -16.65
CA LEU A 170 -3.83 3.94 -16.85
C LEU A 170 -4.52 2.61 -17.17
N ARG A 171 -5.53 2.21 -16.40
CA ARG A 171 -6.27 0.97 -16.62
C ARG A 171 -6.92 0.90 -18.02
N ASP A 172 -7.53 2.00 -18.45
CA ASP A 172 -8.40 2.03 -19.63
C ASP A 172 -7.66 2.41 -20.92
N GLU A 173 -6.52 3.13 -20.84
CA GLU A 173 -5.78 3.64 -21.98
C GLU A 173 -4.48 2.88 -22.28
N ALA A 174 -3.96 2.06 -21.34
CA ALA A 174 -2.71 1.33 -21.55
C ALA A 174 -2.87 0.27 -22.64
N ASP A 175 -1.97 0.28 -23.64
CA ASP A 175 -1.86 -0.81 -24.62
C ASP A 175 -1.02 -1.95 -24.04
N PHE A 176 -1.61 -2.75 -23.17
CA PHE A 176 -0.95 -3.85 -22.48
C PHE A 176 -1.18 -5.21 -23.14
N ASP A 177 -0.33 -6.19 -22.82
CA ASP A 177 -0.50 -7.57 -23.26
C ASP A 177 -1.32 -8.39 -22.24
N ASN A 178 -2.60 -8.57 -22.55
CA ASN A 178 -3.52 -9.33 -21.68
C ASN A 178 -3.07 -10.79 -21.48
N THR A 179 -2.39 -11.39 -22.45
CA THR A 179 -1.89 -12.77 -22.36
C THR A 179 -0.77 -12.87 -21.33
N ILE A 180 0.11 -11.88 -21.30
CA ILE A 180 1.21 -11.80 -20.33
C ILE A 180 0.65 -11.53 -18.93
N VAL A 181 -0.27 -10.57 -18.78
CA VAL A 181 -0.93 -10.30 -17.50
C VAL A 181 -1.65 -11.54 -16.96
N ALA A 182 -2.36 -12.28 -17.81
CA ALA A 182 -3.01 -13.52 -17.39
C ALA A 182 -2.01 -14.58 -16.89
N LYS A 183 -0.81 -14.67 -17.50
CA LYS A 183 0.26 -15.56 -17.01
C LYS A 183 0.74 -15.14 -15.63
N PHE A 184 0.94 -13.84 -15.38
CA PHE A 184 1.36 -13.34 -14.07
C PHE A 184 0.31 -13.65 -13.00
N ARG A 185 -0.97 -13.42 -13.30
CA ARG A 185 -2.08 -13.75 -12.39
C ARG A 185 -2.13 -15.24 -12.03
N ASN A 186 -1.85 -16.12 -12.96
CA ASN A 186 -1.89 -17.58 -12.77
C ASN A 186 -0.61 -18.16 -12.14
N ALA A 187 0.39 -17.32 -11.85
CA ALA A 187 1.67 -17.73 -11.26
C ALA A 187 1.89 -17.18 -9.85
N ASN A 188 0.82 -16.87 -9.13
CA ASN A 188 0.92 -16.25 -7.80
C ASN A 188 1.35 -17.21 -6.68
N MET A 189 1.25 -18.51 -6.88
CA MET A 189 1.48 -19.51 -5.85
C MET A 189 2.14 -20.76 -6.43
N SER A 190 3.11 -21.32 -5.73
CA SER A 190 3.69 -22.63 -6.00
C SER A 190 2.82 -23.76 -5.40
N LEU A 191 3.08 -25.02 -5.79
CA LEU A 191 2.39 -26.16 -5.18
C LEU A 191 2.67 -26.31 -3.70
N GLU A 192 3.91 -26.02 -3.26
CA GLU A 192 4.29 -26.05 -1.86
C GLU A 192 3.54 -24.98 -1.05
N GLU A 193 3.44 -23.77 -1.57
CA GLU A 193 2.66 -22.69 -0.96
C GLU A 193 1.16 -23.02 -0.91
N LEU A 194 0.63 -23.71 -1.93
CA LEU A 194 -0.76 -24.20 -1.94
C LEU A 194 -1.00 -25.20 -0.82
N ASP A 195 -0.06 -26.14 -0.58
CA ASP A 195 -0.16 -27.12 0.50
C ASP A 195 -0.11 -26.45 1.89
N ILE A 196 0.73 -25.42 2.05
CA ILE A 196 0.79 -24.61 3.27
C ILE A 196 -0.54 -23.90 3.48
N ALA A 197 -1.08 -23.26 2.45
CA ALA A 197 -2.34 -22.53 2.51
C ALA A 197 -3.52 -23.47 2.84
N ALA A 198 -3.61 -24.61 2.16
CA ALA A 198 -4.66 -25.61 2.40
C ALA A 198 -4.63 -26.12 3.86
N THR A 199 -3.43 -26.44 4.37
CA THR A 199 -3.27 -26.89 5.76
C THR A 199 -3.68 -25.80 6.76
N ALA A 200 -3.28 -24.56 6.52
CA ALA A 200 -3.62 -23.44 7.37
C ALA A 200 -5.14 -23.18 7.41
N LEU A 201 -5.80 -23.21 6.26
CA LEU A 201 -7.24 -22.99 6.12
C LEU A 201 -8.07 -24.04 6.85
N LEU A 202 -7.63 -25.31 6.86
CA LEU A 202 -8.29 -26.39 7.61
C LEU A 202 -8.20 -26.17 9.13
N GLY A 203 -7.11 -25.55 9.60
CA GLY A 203 -6.85 -25.27 11.03
C GLY A 203 -7.35 -23.92 11.50
N ARG A 204 -8.21 -23.23 10.74
CA ARG A 204 -8.74 -21.92 11.12
C ARG A 204 -9.62 -21.98 12.37
N ASP A 205 -9.51 -20.98 13.21
CA ASP A 205 -10.45 -20.69 14.28
C ASP A 205 -11.37 -19.54 13.86
N TYR A 206 -12.67 -19.72 14.06
CA TYR A 206 -13.69 -18.71 13.76
C TYR A 206 -14.37 -18.27 15.06
N ILE A 207 -14.38 -16.96 15.30
CA ILE A 207 -14.99 -16.33 16.47
C ILE A 207 -16.20 -15.54 15.98
N GLU A 208 -17.38 -16.13 16.18
CA GLU A 208 -18.66 -15.65 15.64
C GLU A 208 -18.99 -14.23 16.13
N GLU A 209 -18.71 -13.93 17.40
CA GLU A 209 -19.00 -12.63 18.03
C GLU A 209 -18.39 -11.45 17.27
N TYR A 210 -17.18 -11.62 16.73
CA TYR A 210 -16.44 -10.59 15.98
C TYR A 210 -16.42 -10.84 14.47
N ARG A 211 -17.03 -11.92 13.98
CA ARG A 211 -16.88 -12.40 12.60
C ARG A 211 -15.40 -12.47 12.18
N LEU A 212 -14.57 -12.87 13.13
CA LEU A 212 -13.10 -12.91 13.03
C LEU A 212 -12.62 -14.34 12.78
N ALA A 213 -11.73 -14.49 11.80
CA ALA A 213 -10.96 -15.71 11.61
C ALA A 213 -9.49 -15.51 12.06
N ILE A 214 -8.99 -16.46 12.84
CA ILE A 214 -7.58 -16.54 13.21
C ILE A 214 -7.00 -17.81 12.62
N VAL A 215 -5.93 -17.65 11.82
CA VAL A 215 -5.34 -18.74 11.05
C VAL A 215 -3.85 -18.82 11.34
N LYS A 216 -3.38 -20.01 11.73
CA LYS A 216 -1.97 -20.29 11.85
C LYS A 216 -1.45 -20.97 10.59
N ALA A 217 -0.54 -20.33 9.87
CA ALA A 217 0.17 -20.94 8.76
C ALA A 217 1.48 -21.61 9.22
N GLY A 218 1.98 -22.57 8.44
CA GLY A 218 3.34 -23.07 8.52
C GLY A 218 4.36 -21.95 8.28
N ALA A 219 5.65 -22.23 8.50
CA ALA A 219 6.70 -21.27 8.15
C ALA A 219 6.70 -21.02 6.63
N CYS A 220 6.46 -19.80 6.22
CA CYS A 220 6.32 -19.43 4.82
C CYS A 220 6.74 -17.98 4.56
N ASP A 221 6.76 -17.61 3.28
CA ASP A 221 6.94 -16.23 2.85
C ASP A 221 5.75 -15.35 3.29
N PRO A 222 5.95 -14.07 3.63
CA PRO A 222 4.87 -13.16 3.99
C PRO A 222 3.75 -13.06 2.94
N ASN A 223 4.07 -13.22 1.67
CA ASN A 223 3.08 -13.17 0.60
C ASN A 223 2.06 -14.32 0.71
N VAL A 224 2.48 -15.50 1.16
CA VAL A 224 1.57 -16.63 1.39
C VAL A 224 0.56 -16.31 2.49
N LEU A 225 0.99 -15.58 3.54
CA LEU A 225 0.07 -15.11 4.58
C LEU A 225 -0.99 -14.17 4.00
N GLY A 226 -0.57 -13.28 3.10
CA GLY A 226 -1.48 -12.39 2.38
C GLY A 226 -2.53 -13.18 1.59
N ILE A 227 -2.09 -14.14 0.78
CA ILE A 227 -2.98 -14.98 -0.04
C ILE A 227 -3.96 -15.77 0.84
N ILE A 228 -3.48 -16.36 1.95
CA ILE A 228 -4.36 -17.05 2.90
C ILE A 228 -5.40 -16.07 3.48
N SER A 229 -4.97 -14.87 3.84
CA SER A 229 -5.85 -13.84 4.40
C SER A 229 -6.91 -13.40 3.40
N ASP A 230 -6.51 -13.16 2.15
CA ASP A 230 -7.44 -12.76 1.08
C ASP A 230 -8.46 -13.88 0.83
N PHE A 231 -8.03 -15.14 0.80
CA PHE A 231 -8.92 -16.29 0.62
C PHE A 231 -9.89 -16.50 1.78
N VAL A 232 -9.46 -16.22 3.01
CA VAL A 232 -10.33 -16.31 4.21
C VAL A 232 -11.44 -15.28 4.15
N LEU A 233 -11.19 -14.08 3.64
CA LEU A 233 -12.20 -13.03 3.51
C LEU A 233 -13.24 -13.28 2.40
N GLU A 234 -13.03 -14.25 1.50
CA GLU A 234 -14.06 -14.67 0.54
C GLU A 234 -15.24 -15.40 1.22
N VAL A 235 -15.11 -15.72 2.51
CA VAL A 235 -16.14 -16.39 3.28
C VAL A 235 -17.14 -15.38 3.84
N ASP A 236 -18.39 -15.43 3.42
CA ASP A 236 -19.49 -14.52 3.80
C ASP A 236 -19.63 -14.29 5.32
N ALA A 237 -19.28 -15.28 6.14
CA ALA A 237 -19.33 -15.18 7.60
C ALA A 237 -18.16 -14.41 8.21
N ILE A 238 -17.12 -14.05 7.46
CA ILE A 238 -15.87 -13.49 7.98
C ILE A 238 -15.68 -12.06 7.49
N ASP A 239 -15.61 -11.12 8.41
CA ASP A 239 -15.37 -9.71 8.12
C ASP A 239 -13.91 -9.28 8.41
N ILE A 240 -13.25 -10.02 9.29
CA ILE A 240 -11.91 -9.71 9.78
C ILE A 240 -11.09 -11.00 9.82
N CYS A 241 -9.82 -10.94 9.44
CA CYS A 241 -8.92 -12.06 9.68
C CYS A 241 -7.51 -11.62 10.11
N MET A 242 -6.90 -12.47 10.93
CA MET A 242 -5.47 -12.47 11.23
C MET A 242 -4.88 -13.82 10.84
N VAL A 243 -3.89 -13.79 9.96
CA VAL A 243 -3.07 -14.97 9.65
C VAL A 243 -1.68 -14.76 10.20
N PHE A 244 -1.14 -15.75 10.91
CA PHE A 244 0.21 -15.65 11.47
C PHE A 244 1.05 -16.89 11.18
N SER A 245 2.36 -16.68 11.08
CA SER A 245 3.36 -17.73 10.93
C SER A 245 4.49 -17.53 11.92
N VAL A 246 4.82 -18.60 12.65
CA VAL A 246 5.92 -18.61 13.61
C VAL A 246 7.17 -19.06 12.90
N ILE A 247 8.15 -18.18 12.82
CA ILE A 247 9.46 -18.43 12.23
C ILE A 247 10.56 -18.38 13.30
N LYS A 248 11.80 -18.71 12.93
CA LYS A 248 12.92 -18.82 13.89
C LYS A 248 13.13 -17.53 14.70
N ASN A 249 13.05 -16.39 14.08
CA ASN A 249 13.37 -15.07 14.67
C ASN A 249 12.14 -14.27 15.12
N GLY A 250 10.92 -14.81 14.99
CA GLY A 250 9.72 -14.07 15.38
C GLY A 250 8.42 -14.64 14.84
N VAL A 251 7.41 -13.80 14.83
CA VAL A 251 6.09 -14.08 14.27
C VAL A 251 5.78 -13.06 13.18
N LYS A 252 5.48 -13.54 11.99
CA LYS A 252 4.96 -12.76 10.88
C LYS A 252 3.44 -12.75 10.95
N LEU A 253 2.84 -11.60 10.66
CA LEU A 253 1.40 -11.36 10.77
C LEU A 253 0.87 -10.76 9.47
N SER A 254 -0.33 -11.18 9.09
CA SER A 254 -1.13 -10.57 8.03
C SER A 254 -2.53 -10.30 8.56
N PHE A 255 -3.02 -9.11 8.34
CA PHE A 255 -4.33 -8.66 8.77
C PHE A 255 -5.16 -8.22 7.58
N ARG A 256 -6.44 -8.53 7.60
CA ARG A 256 -7.43 -8.04 6.63
C ARG A 256 -8.71 -7.66 7.34
N SER A 257 -9.39 -6.67 6.77
CA SER A 257 -10.75 -6.29 7.15
C SER A 257 -11.52 -5.89 5.91
N CYS A 258 -12.78 -6.29 5.78
CA CYS A 258 -13.68 -5.83 4.72
C CYS A 258 -14.73 -4.84 5.21
N ILE A 259 -14.69 -4.44 6.49
CA ILE A 259 -15.62 -3.50 7.10
C ILE A 259 -14.97 -2.17 7.46
N LYS A 260 -15.74 -1.08 7.40
CA LYS A 260 -15.26 0.28 7.67
C LYS A 260 -15.00 0.56 9.15
N GLU A 261 -15.55 -0.24 10.02
CA GLU A 261 -15.48 -0.11 11.47
C GLU A 261 -14.14 -0.57 12.03
N VAL A 262 -13.42 -1.41 11.28
CA VAL A 262 -12.14 -2.00 11.69
C VAL A 262 -11.07 -1.74 10.65
N SER A 263 -10.05 -0.96 11.04
CA SER A 263 -8.88 -0.71 10.23
C SER A 263 -7.84 -1.83 10.42
N ALA A 264 -7.49 -2.54 9.34
CA ALA A 264 -6.43 -3.55 9.40
C ALA A 264 -5.09 -2.93 9.83
N SER A 265 -4.80 -1.69 9.39
CA SER A 265 -3.57 -0.97 9.77
C SER A 265 -3.51 -0.67 11.26
N GLU A 266 -4.60 -0.16 11.84
CA GLU A 266 -4.67 0.13 13.29
C GLU A 266 -4.62 -1.17 14.10
N MET A 267 -5.34 -2.21 13.67
CA MET A 267 -5.30 -3.53 14.32
C MET A 267 -3.87 -4.10 14.32
N ALA A 268 -3.14 -3.99 13.20
CA ALA A 268 -1.75 -4.44 13.13
C ALA A 268 -0.82 -3.66 14.07
N GLN A 269 -1.01 -2.33 14.17
CA GLN A 269 -0.26 -1.47 15.09
C GLN A 269 -0.55 -1.85 16.54
N GLU A 270 -1.82 -2.04 16.90
CA GLU A 270 -2.22 -2.38 18.26
C GLU A 270 -1.73 -3.78 18.69
N VAL A 271 -1.89 -4.77 17.83
CA VAL A 271 -1.40 -6.14 18.11
C VAL A 271 0.12 -6.17 18.28
N CYS A 272 0.85 -5.35 17.52
CA CYS A 272 2.30 -5.26 17.59
C CYS A 272 2.82 -4.22 18.59
N ARG A 273 1.96 -3.42 19.23
CA ARG A 273 2.36 -2.33 20.13
C ARG A 273 3.32 -2.83 21.21
N ASP A 274 4.44 -2.13 21.39
CA ASP A 274 5.50 -2.39 22.39
C ASP A 274 6.25 -3.71 22.24
N ILE A 275 5.89 -4.58 21.27
CA ILE A 275 6.51 -5.90 21.08
C ILE A 275 6.95 -6.16 19.63
N GLY A 276 6.68 -5.24 18.72
CA GLY A 276 7.00 -5.41 17.31
C GLY A 276 6.65 -4.20 16.47
N SER A 277 6.51 -4.41 15.18
CA SER A 277 6.07 -3.39 14.23
C SER A 277 4.90 -3.90 13.40
N GLY A 278 3.88 -3.05 13.21
CA GLY A 278 2.71 -3.34 12.40
C GLY A 278 2.24 -2.09 11.66
N GLY A 279 1.55 -2.28 10.54
CA GLY A 279 0.99 -1.21 9.74
C GLY A 279 0.66 -1.65 8.31
N GLY A 280 0.15 -0.73 7.51
CA GLY A 280 -0.26 -0.97 6.14
C GLY A 280 -1.41 -0.06 5.72
N HIS A 281 -2.22 -0.54 4.79
CA HIS A 281 -3.42 0.14 4.32
C HIS A 281 -4.63 -0.15 5.22
N TYR A 282 -5.73 0.57 4.97
CA TYR A 282 -6.94 0.45 5.78
C TYR A 282 -7.50 -0.98 5.83
N TYR A 283 -7.56 -1.65 4.69
CA TYR A 283 -8.13 -3.00 4.56
C TYR A 283 -7.07 -4.13 4.59
N LYS A 284 -5.79 -3.80 4.43
CA LYS A 284 -4.67 -4.75 4.32
C LYS A 284 -3.49 -4.26 5.14
N ALA A 285 -3.01 -5.07 6.05
CA ALA A 285 -1.85 -4.73 6.87
C ALA A 285 -1.01 -5.96 7.21
N GLY A 286 0.21 -5.70 7.63
CA GLY A 286 1.13 -6.73 8.09
C GLY A 286 1.79 -6.35 9.40
N GLY A 287 2.48 -7.32 9.99
CA GLY A 287 3.24 -7.07 11.21
C GLY A 287 4.34 -8.11 11.43
N PHE A 288 5.29 -7.72 12.27
CA PHE A 288 6.37 -8.61 12.71
C PHE A 288 6.65 -8.39 14.19
N ILE A 289 6.67 -9.49 14.94
CA ILE A 289 7.00 -9.51 16.36
C ILE A 289 8.29 -10.32 16.53
N PRO A 290 9.43 -9.72 16.93
CA PRO A 290 10.65 -10.43 17.25
C PRO A 290 10.46 -11.44 18.37
N MET A 291 11.14 -12.59 18.30
CA MET A 291 10.93 -13.72 19.23
C MET A 291 11.28 -13.38 20.67
N ASP A 292 12.30 -12.57 20.91
CA ASP A 292 12.71 -12.08 22.23
C ASP A 292 11.63 -11.23 22.88
N LEU A 293 11.13 -10.23 22.17
CA LEU A 293 10.04 -9.37 22.65
C LEU A 293 8.73 -10.14 22.85
N LEU A 294 8.46 -11.12 22.01
CA LEU A 294 7.32 -12.02 22.16
C LEU A 294 7.41 -12.85 23.45
N ILE A 295 8.59 -13.40 23.76
CA ILE A 295 8.82 -14.18 24.98
C ILE A 295 8.61 -13.31 26.23
N ASP A 296 9.14 -12.10 26.23
CA ASP A 296 8.99 -11.16 27.33
C ASP A 296 7.52 -10.78 27.54
N SER A 297 6.81 -10.43 26.48
CA SER A 297 5.37 -10.12 26.52
C SER A 297 4.54 -11.33 27.01
N TYR A 298 4.86 -12.54 26.53
CA TYR A 298 4.18 -13.74 26.96
C TYR A 298 4.38 -14.03 28.46
N ASN A 299 5.57 -13.78 29.00
CA ASN A 299 5.82 -13.92 30.43
C ASN A 299 5.01 -12.90 31.27
N VAL A 300 4.82 -11.68 30.77
CA VAL A 300 3.95 -10.67 31.42
C VAL A 300 2.50 -11.15 31.36
N TYR A 301 2.01 -11.53 30.17
CA TYR A 301 0.67 -12.08 29.98
C TYR A 301 0.34 -13.24 30.94
N CYS A 302 1.27 -14.21 31.10
CA CYS A 302 1.05 -15.32 32.00
C CYS A 302 0.91 -14.90 33.46
N LYS A 303 1.65 -13.86 33.90
CA LYS A 303 1.54 -13.32 35.25
C LYS A 303 0.24 -12.58 35.49
N GLU A 304 -0.17 -11.75 34.54
CA GLU A 304 -1.40 -10.96 34.64
C GLU A 304 -2.67 -11.80 34.62
N LYS A 305 -2.68 -12.87 33.81
CA LYS A 305 -3.82 -13.78 33.67
C LYS A 305 -3.77 -15.00 34.60
N ASP A 306 -2.74 -15.12 35.43
CA ASP A 306 -2.50 -16.29 36.31
C ASP A 306 -2.50 -17.62 35.54
N VAL A 307 -1.86 -17.64 34.37
CA VAL A 307 -1.79 -18.80 33.48
C VAL A 307 -0.41 -19.46 33.55
N THR A 308 -0.38 -20.79 33.64
CA THR A 308 0.88 -21.53 33.59
C THR A 308 1.56 -21.39 32.23
N PRO A 309 2.81 -20.90 32.16
CA PRO A 309 3.53 -20.73 30.91
C PRO A 309 3.74 -22.05 30.15
N ARG A 310 3.42 -22.03 28.84
CA ARG A 310 3.59 -23.17 27.94
C ARG A 310 4.69 -22.87 26.94
N PHE A 311 5.82 -23.55 27.07
CA PHE A 311 6.97 -23.42 26.18
C PHE A 311 7.23 -24.70 25.40
N GLN A 312 7.82 -24.56 24.23
CA GLN A 312 8.36 -25.66 23.42
C GLN A 312 9.73 -25.28 22.87
N TYR A 313 10.48 -26.27 22.41
CA TYR A 313 11.70 -25.98 21.66
C TYR A 313 11.40 -25.66 20.21
N SER A 314 12.22 -24.81 19.60
CA SER A 314 12.20 -24.56 18.16
C SER A 314 12.40 -25.87 17.38
N SER A 315 12.01 -25.90 16.11
CA SER A 315 12.13 -27.10 15.27
C SER A 315 13.57 -27.63 15.15
N ASP A 316 14.57 -26.75 15.33
CA ASP A 316 15.99 -27.10 15.37
C ASP A 316 16.48 -27.50 16.78
N GLY A 317 15.61 -27.51 17.78
CA GLY A 317 15.94 -27.89 19.18
C GLY A 317 16.82 -26.88 19.92
N THR A 318 17.18 -25.76 19.34
CA THR A 318 18.19 -24.83 19.87
C THR A 318 17.63 -23.75 20.79
N HIS A 319 16.40 -23.35 20.63
CA HIS A 319 15.78 -22.24 21.36
C HIS A 319 14.46 -22.64 22.00
N LYS A 320 14.24 -22.21 23.24
CA LYS A 320 12.97 -22.35 23.95
C LYS A 320 12.09 -21.14 23.65
N ARG A 321 10.89 -21.38 23.18
CA ARG A 321 9.90 -20.34 22.85
C ARG A 321 8.50 -20.70 23.37
N PRO A 322 7.56 -19.73 23.49
CA PRO A 322 6.16 -20.07 23.75
C PRO A 322 5.64 -21.09 22.73
N SER A 323 4.78 -22.00 23.17
CA SER A 323 4.14 -22.94 22.25
C SER A 323 3.27 -22.20 21.23
N ASP A 324 3.02 -22.82 20.09
CA ASP A 324 2.19 -22.20 19.04
C ASP A 324 0.80 -21.82 19.55
N SER A 325 0.22 -22.66 20.42
CA SER A 325 -1.05 -22.35 21.08
C SER A 325 -0.94 -21.18 22.06
N ALA A 326 0.19 -21.04 22.75
CA ALA A 326 0.44 -19.92 23.66
C ALA A 326 0.62 -18.61 22.90
N ILE A 327 1.34 -18.63 21.78
CA ILE A 327 1.47 -17.47 20.88
C ILE A 327 0.09 -17.06 20.36
N LYS A 328 -0.70 -18.04 19.91
CA LYS A 328 -2.06 -17.78 19.44
C LYS A 328 -2.90 -17.08 20.53
N SER A 329 -2.91 -17.60 21.76
CA SER A 329 -3.69 -17.01 22.86
C SER A 329 -3.24 -15.58 23.19
N LEU A 330 -1.94 -15.29 23.15
CA LEU A 330 -1.44 -13.92 23.32
C LEU A 330 -1.93 -12.98 22.21
N LEU A 331 -1.87 -13.44 20.96
CA LEU A 331 -2.35 -12.63 19.81
C LEU A 331 -3.86 -12.44 19.83
N GLU A 332 -4.63 -13.46 20.22
CA GLU A 332 -6.07 -13.38 20.42
C GLU A 332 -6.45 -12.32 21.44
N GLU A 333 -5.81 -12.33 22.61
CA GLU A 333 -6.05 -11.31 23.65
C GLU A 333 -5.84 -9.90 23.10
N ARG A 334 -4.72 -9.66 22.41
CA ARG A 334 -4.41 -8.33 21.86
C ARG A 334 -5.39 -7.88 20.77
N ILE A 335 -5.91 -8.81 19.97
CA ILE A 335 -6.97 -8.50 19.00
C ILE A 335 -8.27 -8.18 19.72
N PHE A 336 -8.64 -8.97 20.73
CA PHE A 336 -9.87 -8.74 21.48
C PHE A 336 -9.82 -7.41 22.25
N ASP A 337 -8.68 -7.04 22.82
CA ASP A 337 -8.51 -5.74 23.43
C ASP A 337 -8.78 -4.61 22.42
N TYR A 338 -8.20 -4.70 21.21
CA TYR A 338 -8.46 -3.74 20.14
C TYR A 338 -9.93 -3.71 19.72
N LEU A 339 -10.56 -4.87 19.48
CA LEU A 339 -11.96 -4.94 19.03
C LEU A 339 -12.94 -4.50 20.13
N ASN A 340 -12.66 -4.77 21.40
CA ASN A 340 -13.48 -4.34 22.52
C ASN A 340 -13.38 -2.84 22.81
N ASP A 341 -12.23 -2.23 22.51
CA ASP A 341 -12.03 -0.79 22.58
C ASP A 341 -12.66 -0.04 21.40
N THR A 342 -12.88 -0.75 20.28
CA THR A 342 -13.53 -0.21 19.08
C THR A 342 -15.04 -0.18 19.29
N LYS A 343 -15.60 1.00 19.61
CA LYS A 343 -17.03 1.19 19.79
C LYS A 343 -17.67 1.82 18.57
N ILE A 344 -18.65 1.14 18.00
CA ILE A 344 -19.52 1.73 16.98
C ILE A 344 -20.53 2.62 17.71
N ILE A 345 -20.46 3.92 17.43
CA ILE A 345 -21.38 4.92 17.98
C ILE A 345 -22.41 5.26 16.92
N TYR A 346 -23.63 4.86 17.12
CA TYR A 346 -24.77 5.30 16.32
C TYR A 346 -25.23 6.67 16.82
N GLY A 347 -25.18 7.69 15.94
CA GLY A 347 -25.48 9.08 16.34
C GLY A 347 -26.87 9.28 16.95
N GLU A 348 -27.84 8.41 16.60
CA GLU A 348 -29.21 8.45 17.11
C GLU A 348 -29.33 7.98 18.57
N ASP A 349 -28.45 7.05 19.00
CA ASP A 349 -28.47 6.44 20.33
C ASP A 349 -27.41 7.00 21.28
N PHE A 350 -26.60 7.97 20.81
CA PHE A 350 -25.48 8.47 21.57
C PHE A 350 -25.90 9.54 22.59
N ASP A 351 -25.89 9.18 23.87
CA ASP A 351 -26.10 10.12 24.96
C ASP A 351 -24.91 11.05 25.16
N THR A 352 -25.07 12.30 24.78
CA THR A 352 -24.04 13.35 24.93
C THR A 352 -24.09 14.09 26.27
N SER A 353 -25.01 13.75 27.17
CA SER A 353 -25.25 14.50 28.40
C SER A 353 -24.04 14.54 29.37
N GLY A 354 -23.20 13.50 29.33
CA GLY A 354 -21.97 13.41 30.13
C GLY A 354 -20.72 14.07 29.51
N PHE A 355 -20.82 14.63 28.30
CA PHE A 355 -19.65 15.16 27.58
C PHE A 355 -19.58 16.66 27.60
N LYS A 356 -18.34 17.19 27.74
CA LYS A 356 -18.08 18.62 27.62
C LYS A 356 -18.18 19.02 26.14
N LYS A 357 -19.10 19.92 25.82
CA LYS A 357 -19.20 20.49 24.49
C LYS A 357 -17.96 21.31 24.17
N VAL A 358 -17.27 21.01 23.07
CA VAL A 358 -16.10 21.75 22.58
C VAL A 358 -16.37 22.13 21.13
N ASP A 359 -16.23 23.42 20.82
CA ASP A 359 -16.40 23.92 19.45
C ASP A 359 -15.10 23.77 18.69
N TYR A 360 -15.10 22.92 17.64
CA TYR A 360 -14.00 22.77 16.70
C TYR A 360 -14.28 23.53 15.41
N LYS A 361 -13.29 24.27 14.92
CA LYS A 361 -13.30 24.81 13.56
C LYS A 361 -12.33 23.98 12.71
N LYS A 362 -12.84 23.46 11.59
CA LYS A 362 -12.00 22.81 10.58
C LYS A 362 -10.92 23.79 10.12
N ARG A 363 -9.65 23.35 10.08
CA ARG A 363 -8.58 24.17 9.48
C ARG A 363 -8.92 24.40 7.99
N PRO A 364 -8.77 25.63 7.48
CA PRO A 364 -8.96 25.87 6.05
C PRO A 364 -7.91 25.06 5.27
N ILE A 365 -8.38 24.26 4.32
CA ILE A 365 -7.55 23.53 3.36
C ILE A 365 -7.67 24.31 2.06
N PRO A 366 -6.56 24.77 1.44
CA PRO A 366 -6.62 25.44 0.16
C PRO A 366 -7.14 24.48 -0.92
N MET A 367 -7.99 24.99 -1.81
CA MET A 367 -8.56 24.25 -2.93
C MET A 367 -8.41 25.06 -4.20
N GLY A 368 -8.12 24.39 -5.32
CA GLY A 368 -8.16 25.01 -6.65
C GLY A 368 -9.60 25.33 -7.03
N CYS A 369 -9.80 26.45 -7.74
CA CYS A 369 -11.10 26.86 -8.24
C CYS A 369 -10.98 27.36 -9.67
N ILE A 370 -11.83 26.83 -10.56
CA ILE A 370 -11.92 27.24 -11.95
C ILE A 370 -13.38 27.69 -12.22
N ILE A 371 -13.56 28.90 -12.75
CA ILE A 371 -14.86 29.34 -13.26
C ILE A 371 -14.97 28.82 -14.69
N ALA A 372 -15.93 27.92 -14.94
CA ALA A 372 -15.98 27.15 -16.18
C ALA A 372 -16.11 28.03 -17.44
N LYS A 373 -16.83 29.13 -17.36
CA LYS A 373 -16.99 30.08 -18.49
C LYS A 373 -15.70 30.79 -18.91
N ASP A 374 -14.70 30.84 -18.03
CA ASP A 374 -13.42 31.47 -18.35
C ASP A 374 -12.55 30.57 -19.25
N ILE A 375 -12.89 29.28 -19.37
CA ILE A 375 -12.19 28.32 -20.20
C ILE A 375 -13.04 27.65 -21.28
N LEU A 376 -14.38 27.64 -21.14
CA LEU A 376 -15.30 26.99 -22.06
C LEU A 376 -16.51 27.93 -22.38
N PRO A 377 -17.05 27.91 -23.60
CA PRO A 377 -18.26 28.69 -23.94
C PRO A 377 -19.46 28.27 -23.08
N VAL A 378 -20.25 29.30 -22.66
CA VAL A 378 -21.53 29.06 -22.01
C VAL A 378 -22.46 28.27 -22.93
N GLY A 379 -23.14 27.28 -22.39
CA GLY A 379 -24.03 26.39 -23.13
C GLY A 379 -23.36 25.13 -23.70
N CYS A 380 -22.03 25.06 -23.75
CA CYS A 380 -21.39 23.81 -24.13
C CYS A 380 -21.47 22.78 -22.98
N CYS A 381 -21.29 21.49 -23.30
CA CYS A 381 -21.21 20.45 -22.32
C CYS A 381 -19.75 20.28 -21.85
N MET A 382 -19.52 20.38 -20.55
CA MET A 382 -18.22 20.15 -19.92
C MET A 382 -18.19 18.75 -19.34
N GLY A 383 -17.20 17.93 -19.74
CA GLY A 383 -16.89 16.66 -19.09
C GLY A 383 -15.89 16.88 -17.96
N VAL A 384 -16.18 16.36 -16.78
CA VAL A 384 -15.29 16.37 -15.62
C VAL A 384 -15.00 14.93 -15.23
N ARG A 385 -13.74 14.54 -15.31
CA ARG A 385 -13.29 13.20 -14.96
C ARG A 385 -13.07 13.09 -13.46
N THR A 386 -13.62 12.07 -12.85
CA THR A 386 -13.44 11.76 -11.41
C THR A 386 -13.08 10.31 -11.19
N ALA A 387 -12.55 9.96 -10.03
CA ALA A 387 -12.25 8.58 -9.66
C ALA A 387 -13.47 7.64 -9.72
N LYS A 388 -14.68 8.19 -9.53
CA LYS A 388 -15.94 7.41 -9.54
C LYS A 388 -16.64 7.35 -10.90
N GLY A 389 -16.16 8.08 -11.89
CA GLY A 389 -16.76 8.20 -13.22
C GLY A 389 -16.72 9.61 -13.76
N ASP A 390 -17.10 9.76 -15.01
CA ASP A 390 -17.16 11.06 -15.67
C ASP A 390 -18.50 11.73 -15.40
N ILE A 391 -18.46 13.00 -15.09
CA ILE A 391 -19.63 13.84 -14.85
C ILE A 391 -19.74 14.80 -16.02
N SER A 392 -20.87 14.79 -16.72
CA SER A 392 -21.19 15.78 -17.76
C SER A 392 -22.13 16.83 -17.22
N THR A 393 -21.83 18.11 -17.45
CA THR A 393 -22.68 19.25 -17.05
C THR A 393 -22.62 20.35 -18.08
N PRO A 394 -23.74 21.03 -18.37
CA PRO A 394 -23.71 22.24 -19.20
C PRO A 394 -22.99 23.37 -18.46
N VAL A 395 -22.14 24.11 -19.19
CA VAL A 395 -21.48 25.29 -18.68
C VAL A 395 -22.49 26.46 -18.63
N SER A 396 -22.66 27.01 -17.43
CA SER A 396 -23.46 28.23 -17.21
C SER A 396 -22.55 29.38 -16.77
N GLU A 397 -23.10 30.58 -16.65
CA GLU A 397 -22.37 31.77 -16.18
C GLU A 397 -21.78 31.61 -14.79
N ASP A 398 -22.35 30.75 -13.99
CA ASP A 398 -22.03 30.52 -12.59
C ASP A 398 -21.48 29.13 -12.28
N THR A 399 -21.18 28.30 -13.30
CA THR A 399 -20.58 26.97 -13.11
C THR A 399 -19.14 27.07 -12.63
N VAL A 400 -18.85 26.43 -11.53
CA VAL A 400 -17.53 26.42 -10.88
C VAL A 400 -17.05 24.97 -10.66
N VAL A 401 -15.79 24.70 -10.97
CA VAL A 401 -15.11 23.43 -10.66
C VAL A 401 -14.14 23.69 -9.52
N ILE A 402 -14.23 22.90 -8.45
CA ILE A 402 -13.32 22.93 -7.31
C ILE A 402 -12.49 21.66 -7.32
N ILE A 403 -11.19 21.82 -7.11
CA ILE A 403 -10.21 20.73 -7.06
C ILE A 403 -9.58 20.72 -5.66
N GLY A 404 -9.73 19.63 -4.94
CA GLY A 404 -9.09 19.38 -3.64
C GLY A 404 -7.61 19.04 -3.77
N GLU A 405 -6.86 19.16 -2.67
CA GLU A 405 -5.46 18.69 -2.60
C GLU A 405 -5.33 17.19 -2.85
N ASP A 406 -6.38 16.43 -2.55
CA ASP A 406 -6.52 15.00 -2.79
C ASP A 406 -6.93 14.66 -4.25
N GLY A 407 -6.91 15.63 -5.16
CA GLY A 407 -7.39 15.45 -6.52
C GLY A 407 -8.91 15.30 -6.66
N SER A 408 -9.67 15.35 -5.57
CA SER A 408 -11.15 15.30 -5.63
C SER A 408 -11.71 16.48 -6.39
N VAL A 409 -12.67 16.23 -7.28
CA VAL A 409 -13.29 17.26 -8.10
C VAL A 409 -14.76 17.41 -7.73
N ARG A 410 -15.23 18.66 -7.61
CA ARG A 410 -16.64 18.99 -7.33
C ARG A 410 -17.11 20.10 -8.26
N ILE A 411 -18.34 19.97 -8.73
CA ILE A 411 -19.01 21.02 -9.52
C ILE A 411 -19.99 21.74 -8.61
N LEU A 412 -19.89 23.06 -8.56
CA LEU A 412 -20.75 23.95 -7.78
C LEU A 412 -21.23 25.09 -8.66
N ASN A 413 -22.13 25.94 -8.13
CA ASN A 413 -22.40 27.26 -8.66
C ASN A 413 -21.72 28.33 -7.79
N LEU A 414 -21.59 29.54 -8.34
CA LEU A 414 -20.95 30.67 -7.65
C LEU A 414 -21.63 31.04 -6.33
N ASP A 415 -22.95 30.90 -6.22
CA ASP A 415 -23.68 31.19 -4.98
C ASP A 415 -23.23 30.22 -3.85
N ARG A 416 -23.16 28.93 -4.17
CA ARG A 416 -22.70 27.90 -3.22
C ARG A 416 -21.21 28.03 -2.91
N LEU A 417 -20.39 28.41 -3.90
CA LEU A 417 -18.97 28.71 -3.66
C LEU A 417 -18.83 29.84 -2.62
N ASN A 418 -19.50 30.97 -2.84
CA ASN A 418 -19.41 32.15 -1.98
C ASN A 418 -19.95 31.92 -0.57
N LYS A 419 -20.93 31.01 -0.41
CA LYS A 419 -21.46 30.62 0.90
C LYS A 419 -20.53 29.67 1.68
N SER A 420 -19.77 28.84 0.97
CA SER A 420 -19.02 27.73 1.59
C SER A 420 -17.51 27.95 1.65
N PHE A 421 -16.98 28.87 0.84
CA PHE A 421 -15.53 29.07 0.68
C PHE A 421 -15.15 30.54 0.81
N ARG A 422 -13.91 30.80 1.17
CA ARG A 422 -13.30 32.13 1.19
C ARG A 422 -12.10 32.14 0.26
N ILE A 423 -11.94 33.22 -0.49
CA ILE A 423 -10.72 33.44 -1.29
C ILE A 423 -9.56 33.65 -0.31
N TYR A 424 -8.54 32.82 -0.45
CA TYR A 424 -7.28 32.98 0.25
C TYR A 424 -6.38 33.88 -0.63
N LYS A 425 -6.02 35.05 -0.13
CA LYS A 425 -5.04 35.93 -0.77
C LYS A 425 -3.65 35.66 -0.24
#